data_c81c6a1b1fe577184c90e79ea2404e68
#
_entry.id   c81c6a1b1fe577184c90e79ea2404e68
#
_cell.length_a   1.000
_cell.length_b   1.000
_cell.length_c   1.000
_cell.angle_alpha   90.00
_cell.angle_beta   90.00
_cell.angle_gamma   90.00
#
_symmetry.space_group_name_H-M   'P 1'
#
loop_
_entity.id
_entity.type
_entity.pdbx_description
1 polymer ?
#
loop_
_entity_poly.entity_id
_entity_poly.type
_entity_poly.pdbx_seq_one_letter_code
_entity_poly.pdbx_strand_id
1 'polypeptide(L)'
;RELIELSKPLEFTFHRAFDEVLKPIDGLRQLIELKANRLLTSGQKNTAIKGINLIKKLINFSNNRIKIMPGSGINSTNILEFINLDVDEIHGSFSKDRKSKQSVSSIDEILRCNNLMTDLHKKLKK
;
A
#
# COMPACT_ATOMS: atom_id res chain seq x y z
N ARG A 1 -4.88 -15.07 -13.93
CA ARG A 1 -3.92 -15.06 -15.05
C ARG A 1 -4.48 -14.35 -16.28
N GLU A 2 -5.66 -14.78 -16.71
CA GLU A 2 -6.32 -14.23 -17.89
C GLU A 2 -6.57 -12.71 -17.79
N LEU A 3 -7.06 -12.21 -16.64
CA LEU A 3 -7.27 -10.78 -16.42
C LEU A 3 -5.98 -9.95 -16.52
N ILE A 4 -4.86 -10.48 -16.06
CA ILE A 4 -3.58 -9.80 -16.14
C ILE A 4 -3.11 -9.71 -17.60
N GLU A 5 -3.26 -10.77 -18.37
CA GLU A 5 -2.92 -10.76 -19.80
C GLU A 5 -3.81 -9.78 -20.59
N LEU A 6 -5.12 -9.76 -20.30
CA LEU A 6 -6.05 -8.85 -20.95
C LEU A 6 -5.82 -7.37 -20.58
N SER A 7 -5.26 -7.09 -19.41
CA SER A 7 -5.00 -5.71 -18.97
C SER A 7 -3.83 -5.05 -19.69
N LYS A 8 -2.93 -5.82 -20.29
CA LYS A 8 -1.74 -5.27 -20.97
C LYS A 8 -2.12 -4.35 -22.14
N PRO A 9 -1.43 -3.21 -22.32
CA PRO A 9 -0.22 -2.77 -21.62
C PRO A 9 -0.46 -2.05 -20.27
N LEU A 10 -1.68 -2.02 -19.77
CA LEU A 10 -2.01 -1.38 -18.50
C LEU A 10 -1.43 -2.14 -17.31
N GLU A 11 -1.08 -1.42 -16.26
CA GLU A 11 -0.64 -2.02 -15.00
C GLU A 11 -1.80 -2.69 -14.27
N PHE A 12 -1.55 -3.87 -13.70
CA PHE A 12 -2.52 -4.63 -12.93
C PHE A 12 -2.23 -4.52 -11.43
N THR A 13 -3.23 -4.05 -10.67
CA THR A 13 -3.19 -4.00 -9.20
C THR A 13 -4.11 -5.04 -8.60
N PHE A 14 -3.59 -5.93 -7.76
CA PHE A 14 -4.42 -6.82 -6.96
C PHE A 14 -4.86 -6.09 -5.68
N HIS A 15 -6.14 -6.16 -5.38
CA HIS A 15 -6.74 -5.39 -4.29
C HIS A 15 -6.75 -6.13 -2.95
N ARG A 16 -7.41 -5.53 -1.95
CA ARG A 16 -7.44 -6.01 -0.57
C ARG A 16 -8.11 -7.37 -0.34
N ALA A 17 -8.69 -8.03 -1.36
CA ALA A 17 -9.06 -9.45 -1.25
C ALA A 17 -7.88 -10.34 -0.83
N PHE A 18 -6.65 -9.89 -1.07
CA PHE A 18 -5.44 -10.51 -0.56
C PHE A 18 -5.43 -10.62 0.97
N ASP A 19 -6.04 -9.67 1.68
CA ASP A 19 -6.06 -9.64 3.15
C ASP A 19 -6.87 -10.80 3.76
N GLU A 20 -7.63 -11.53 2.95
CA GLU A 20 -8.41 -12.70 3.35
C GLU A 20 -7.71 -14.05 3.06
N VAL A 21 -6.53 -14.05 2.41
CA VAL A 21 -5.84 -15.30 2.10
C VAL A 21 -5.20 -15.93 3.34
N LEU A 22 -5.27 -17.25 3.44
CA LEU A 22 -4.75 -17.99 4.60
C LEU A 22 -3.22 -17.99 4.68
N LYS A 23 -2.56 -18.00 3.53
CA LYS A 23 -1.09 -18.06 3.42
C LYS A 23 -0.60 -16.88 2.58
N PRO A 24 -0.35 -15.73 3.21
CA PRO A 24 -0.05 -14.50 2.46
C PRO A 24 1.24 -14.58 1.63
N ILE A 25 2.28 -15.24 2.11
CA ILE A 25 3.52 -15.38 1.33
C ILE A 25 3.31 -16.25 0.08
N ASP A 26 2.54 -17.33 0.19
CA ASP A 26 2.18 -18.16 -0.97
C ASP A 26 1.30 -17.38 -1.96
N GLY A 27 0.35 -16.61 -1.46
CA GLY A 27 -0.47 -15.71 -2.28
C GLY A 27 0.38 -14.68 -3.02
N LEU A 28 1.34 -14.05 -2.34
CA LEU A 28 2.25 -13.12 -2.97
C LEU A 28 3.13 -13.78 -4.04
N ARG A 29 3.62 -14.99 -3.77
CA ARG A 29 4.38 -15.78 -4.77
C ARG A 29 3.56 -15.99 -6.04
N GLN A 30 2.30 -16.38 -5.91
CA GLN A 30 1.41 -16.55 -7.06
C GLN A 30 1.21 -15.24 -7.84
N LEU A 31 1.03 -14.11 -7.16
CA LEU A 31 0.91 -12.81 -7.82
C LEU A 31 2.17 -12.42 -8.59
N ILE A 32 3.35 -12.73 -8.05
CA ILE A 32 4.63 -12.51 -8.73
C ILE A 32 4.72 -13.40 -9.98
N GLU A 33 4.39 -14.68 -9.89
CA GLU A 33 4.39 -15.62 -11.02
C GLU A 33 3.41 -15.18 -12.13
N LEU A 34 2.27 -14.61 -11.74
CA LEU A 34 1.29 -14.05 -12.67
C LEU A 34 1.67 -12.67 -13.23
N LYS A 35 2.80 -12.12 -12.78
CA LYS A 35 3.31 -10.80 -13.19
C LYS A 35 2.36 -9.65 -12.87
N ALA A 36 1.66 -9.71 -11.74
CA ALA A 36 0.92 -8.57 -11.21
C ALA A 36 1.93 -7.43 -10.92
N ASN A 37 1.54 -6.19 -11.19
CA ASN A 37 2.42 -5.04 -11.02
C ASN A 37 2.47 -4.56 -9.57
N ARG A 38 1.32 -4.65 -8.88
CA ARG A 38 1.17 -4.06 -7.55
C ARG A 38 0.17 -4.85 -6.72
N LEU A 39 0.40 -4.86 -5.41
CA LEU A 39 -0.49 -5.43 -4.41
C LEU A 39 -0.91 -4.35 -3.41
N LEU A 40 -2.21 -4.08 -3.31
CA LEU A 40 -2.80 -3.24 -2.27
C LEU A 40 -3.15 -4.11 -1.06
N THR A 41 -2.59 -3.82 0.11
CA THR A 41 -2.83 -4.60 1.32
C THR A 41 -2.81 -3.75 2.59
N SER A 42 -3.58 -4.15 3.59
CA SER A 42 -3.50 -3.64 4.96
C SER A 42 -2.70 -4.58 5.90
N GLY A 43 -2.01 -5.57 5.34
CA GLY A 43 -1.30 -6.58 6.14
C GLY A 43 -2.24 -7.51 6.90
N GLN A 44 -3.42 -7.80 6.34
CA GLN A 44 -4.45 -8.67 6.91
C GLN A 44 -5.05 -8.16 8.24
N LYS A 45 -4.97 -6.86 8.48
CA LYS A 45 -5.59 -6.19 9.64
C LYS A 45 -6.56 -5.11 9.18
N ASN A 46 -7.35 -4.57 10.10
CA ASN A 46 -8.32 -3.52 9.81
C ASN A 46 -7.65 -2.25 9.26
N THR A 47 -6.42 -1.99 9.68
CA THR A 47 -5.63 -0.86 9.21
C THR A 47 -4.21 -1.30 8.88
N ALA A 48 -3.58 -0.60 7.93
CA ALA A 48 -2.21 -0.89 7.52
C ALA A 48 -1.21 -0.77 8.68
N ILE A 49 -1.42 0.19 9.60
CA ILE A 49 -0.51 0.34 10.75
C ILE A 49 -0.57 -0.88 11.69
N LYS A 50 -1.73 -1.48 11.87
CA LYS A 50 -1.86 -2.72 12.63
C LYS A 50 -1.26 -3.92 11.91
N GLY A 51 -1.26 -3.91 10.59
CA GLY A 51 -0.71 -4.97 9.75
C GLY A 51 0.73 -4.74 9.31
N ILE A 52 1.43 -3.76 9.88
CA ILE A 52 2.76 -3.34 9.41
C ILE A 52 3.80 -4.45 9.44
N ASN A 53 3.72 -5.37 10.39
CA ASN A 53 4.67 -6.48 10.49
C ASN A 53 4.56 -7.45 9.31
N LEU A 54 3.34 -7.75 8.86
CA LEU A 54 3.14 -8.55 7.66
C LEU A 54 3.54 -7.77 6.42
N ILE A 55 3.23 -6.47 6.34
CA ILE A 55 3.64 -5.60 5.23
C ILE A 55 5.16 -5.64 5.07
N LYS A 56 5.93 -5.53 6.15
CA LYS A 56 7.40 -5.67 6.13
C LYS A 56 7.85 -7.01 5.53
N LYS A 57 7.22 -8.11 5.94
CA LYS A 57 7.52 -9.45 5.41
C LYS A 57 7.22 -9.55 3.92
N LEU A 58 6.10 -8.97 3.48
CA LEU A 58 5.71 -8.94 2.07
C LEU A 58 6.71 -8.14 1.23
N ILE A 59 7.14 -6.97 1.71
CA ILE A 59 8.15 -6.15 1.04
C ILE A 59 9.45 -6.93 0.87
N ASN A 60 9.94 -7.55 1.94
CA ASN A 60 11.17 -8.33 1.91
C ASN A 60 11.07 -9.52 0.94
N PHE A 61 9.96 -10.26 0.98
CA PHE A 61 9.75 -11.39 0.08
C PHE A 61 9.59 -10.95 -1.38
N SER A 62 8.94 -9.82 -1.61
CA SER A 62 8.72 -9.30 -2.97
C SER A 62 10.03 -9.03 -3.72
N ASN A 63 11.04 -8.55 -3.01
CA ASN A 63 12.33 -8.20 -3.57
C ASN A 63 12.21 -7.41 -4.89
N ASN A 64 11.39 -6.37 -4.89
CA ASN A 64 11.07 -5.50 -6.01
C ASN A 64 10.45 -6.18 -7.26
N ARG A 65 10.02 -7.44 -7.13
CA ARG A 65 9.36 -8.17 -8.24
C ARG A 65 7.89 -7.77 -8.40
N ILE A 66 7.30 -7.22 -7.35
CA ILE A 66 5.95 -6.64 -7.32
C ILE A 66 5.97 -5.47 -6.33
N LYS A 67 5.27 -4.40 -6.63
CA LYS A 67 5.15 -3.26 -5.72
C LYS A 67 4.15 -3.57 -4.61
N ILE A 68 4.56 -3.42 -3.37
CA ILE A 68 3.65 -3.51 -2.23
C ILE A 68 3.16 -2.11 -1.90
N MET A 69 1.84 -1.91 -2.00
CA MET A 69 1.19 -0.63 -1.72
C MET A 69 0.36 -0.74 -0.44
N PRO A 70 0.86 -0.28 0.70
CA PRO A 70 0.08 -0.24 1.93
C PRO A 70 -1.15 0.65 1.79
N GLY A 71 -2.27 0.20 2.34
CA GLY A 71 -3.52 0.97 2.33
C GLY A 71 -4.43 0.61 3.49
N SER A 72 -5.37 1.45 3.76
CA SER A 72 -6.30 1.46 4.90
C SER A 72 -5.74 2.19 6.12
N GLY A 73 -6.29 3.34 6.37
CA GLY A 73 -6.04 4.12 7.56
C GLY A 73 -4.72 4.86 7.60
N ILE A 74 -4.10 5.06 6.47
CA ILE A 74 -2.88 5.86 6.39
C ILE A 74 -3.27 7.34 6.36
N ASN A 75 -2.59 8.13 7.18
CA ASN A 75 -2.78 9.57 7.35
C ASN A 75 -1.48 10.24 7.79
N SER A 76 -1.51 11.54 8.02
CA SER A 76 -0.32 12.32 8.42
C SER A 76 0.31 11.88 9.73
N THR A 77 -0.44 11.20 10.62
CA THR A 77 0.09 10.75 11.92
C THR A 77 0.88 9.46 11.83
N ASN A 78 0.65 8.62 10.83
CA ASN A 78 1.29 7.30 10.70
C ASN A 78 2.05 7.07 9.38
N ILE A 79 1.96 7.99 8.43
CA ILE A 79 2.57 7.80 7.10
C ILE A 79 4.09 7.60 7.17
N LEU A 80 4.77 8.20 8.14
CA LEU A 80 6.22 8.07 8.29
C LEU A 80 6.66 6.64 8.55
N GLU A 81 5.85 5.84 9.23
CA GLU A 81 6.13 4.42 9.46
C GLU A 81 6.24 3.64 8.15
N PHE A 82 5.42 4.01 7.15
CA PHE A 82 5.41 3.36 5.85
C PHE A 82 6.52 3.89 4.93
N ILE A 83 6.80 5.19 4.99
CA ILE A 83 7.92 5.78 4.22
C ILE A 83 9.24 5.15 4.65
N ASN A 84 9.43 4.89 5.95
CA ASN A 84 10.63 4.23 6.47
C ASN A 84 10.76 2.75 6.04
N LEU A 85 9.70 2.14 5.47
CA LEU A 85 9.75 0.81 4.89
C LEU A 85 10.23 0.79 3.43
N ASP A 86 10.56 1.96 2.87
CA ASP A 86 10.98 2.10 1.47
C ASP A 86 9.93 1.60 0.48
N VAL A 87 8.67 1.93 0.72
CA VAL A 87 7.58 1.65 -0.22
C VAL A 87 7.50 2.73 -1.30
N ASP A 88 7.27 2.31 -2.53
CA ASP A 88 7.14 3.24 -3.65
C ASP A 88 5.81 3.97 -3.67
N GLU A 89 4.75 3.33 -3.19
CA GLU A 89 3.39 3.81 -3.31
C GLU A 89 2.59 3.54 -2.04
N ILE A 90 1.71 4.47 -1.70
CA ILE A 90 0.81 4.39 -0.54
C ILE A 90 -0.59 4.75 -1.01
N HIS A 91 -1.59 4.01 -0.52
CA HIS A 91 -3.00 4.29 -0.78
C HIS A 91 -3.70 4.82 0.48
N GLY A 92 -4.41 5.93 0.34
CA GLY A 92 -5.16 6.53 1.44
C GLY A 92 -6.40 7.28 0.96
N SER A 93 -7.43 7.33 1.79
CA SER A 93 -8.62 8.15 1.55
C SER A 93 -8.43 9.61 2.00
N PHE A 94 -7.47 9.84 2.91
CA PHE A 94 -7.17 11.16 3.48
C PHE A 94 -8.40 11.89 4.01
N SER A 95 -9.32 11.14 4.62
CA SER A 95 -10.55 11.66 5.19
C SER A 95 -10.33 12.20 6.59
N LYS A 96 -10.97 13.34 6.91
CA LYS A 96 -10.95 13.94 8.26
C LYS A 96 -11.74 13.12 9.28
N ASP A 97 -12.84 12.51 8.86
CA ASP A 97 -13.74 11.78 9.75
C ASP A 97 -14.07 10.40 9.18
N ARG A 98 -13.54 9.38 9.85
CA ARG A 98 -13.79 7.97 9.49
C ARG A 98 -15.13 7.44 9.92
N LYS A 99 -15.81 8.12 10.86
CA LYS A 99 -17.08 7.66 11.44
C LYS A 99 -18.28 8.13 10.64
N SER A 100 -18.13 9.11 9.78
CA SER A 100 -19.18 9.65 8.94
C SER A 100 -19.34 8.81 7.66
N LYS A 101 -20.58 8.45 7.32
CA LYS A 101 -20.91 7.82 6.04
C LYS A 101 -20.66 8.74 4.83
N GLN A 102 -20.38 10.01 5.09
CA GLN A 102 -20.09 11.05 4.09
C GLN A 102 -18.65 11.59 4.27
N SER A 103 -17.70 10.72 4.60
CA SER A 103 -16.33 11.17 4.75
C SER A 103 -15.78 11.67 3.41
N VAL A 104 -15.45 12.97 3.36
CA VAL A 104 -14.83 13.61 2.21
C VAL A 104 -13.33 13.68 2.44
N SER A 105 -12.55 13.40 1.41
CA SER A 105 -11.10 13.57 1.46
C SER A 105 -10.76 15.03 1.79
N SER A 106 -9.84 15.22 2.71
CA SER A 106 -9.39 16.55 3.13
C SER A 106 -8.17 16.97 2.33
N ILE A 107 -8.26 18.10 1.63
CA ILE A 107 -7.12 18.68 0.91
C ILE A 107 -5.96 18.99 1.87
N ASP A 108 -6.25 19.50 3.07
CA ASP A 108 -5.23 19.78 4.08
C ASP A 108 -4.47 18.50 4.50
N GLU A 109 -5.18 17.39 4.67
CA GLU A 109 -4.56 16.12 5.03
C GLU A 109 -3.71 15.56 3.89
N ILE A 110 -4.19 15.67 2.65
CA ILE A 110 -3.42 15.28 1.45
C ILE A 110 -2.13 16.09 1.36
N LEU A 111 -2.19 17.41 1.57
CA LEU A 111 -1.03 18.27 1.54
C LEU A 111 -0.03 17.95 2.65
N ARG A 112 -0.49 17.68 3.89
CA ARG A 112 0.38 17.25 4.98
C ARG A 112 1.13 15.98 4.65
N CYS A 113 0.44 14.96 4.17
CA CYS A 113 1.05 13.70 3.76
C CYS A 113 2.06 13.91 2.62
N ASN A 114 1.70 14.68 1.62
CA ASN A 114 2.58 14.97 0.50
C ASN A 114 3.86 15.71 0.93
N ASN A 115 3.74 16.67 1.82
CA ASN A 115 4.89 17.42 2.36
C ASN A 115 5.82 16.50 3.16
N LEU A 116 5.28 15.60 4.00
CA LEU A 116 6.06 14.62 4.75
C LEU A 116 6.83 13.69 3.82
N MET A 117 6.21 13.22 2.74
CA MET A 117 6.85 12.38 1.74
C MET A 117 7.98 13.11 1.02
N THR A 118 7.74 14.36 0.62
CA THR A 118 8.72 15.19 -0.10
C THR A 118 9.93 15.53 0.77
N ASP A 119 9.70 15.90 2.02
CA ASP A 119 10.78 16.28 2.95
C ASP A 119 11.71 15.09 3.26
N LEU A 120 11.14 13.90 3.42
CA LEU A 120 11.93 12.69 3.61
C LEU A 120 12.74 12.34 2.37
N HIS A 121 12.15 12.45 1.20
CA HIS A 121 12.84 12.19 -0.06
C HIS A 121 14.04 13.13 -0.26
N LYS A 122 13.91 14.39 0.12
CA LYS A 122 15.03 15.36 0.13
C LYS A 122 16.12 14.98 1.13
N LYS A 123 15.77 14.49 2.32
CA LYS A 123 16.74 14.04 3.34
C LYS A 123 17.52 12.80 2.91
N LEU A 124 16.89 11.88 2.20
CA LEU A 124 17.54 10.65 1.69
C LEU A 124 18.49 10.92 0.51
N LYS A 125 18.32 12.03 -0.22
CA LYS A 125 19.21 12.43 -1.33
C LYS A 125 20.45 13.24 -0.89
N LYS A 126 20.53 13.60 0.36
CA LYS A 126 21.71 14.21 0.96
C LYS A 126 22.60 13.19 1.63
#